data_fe82c45f93f774f8c76535abbf9adfed
#
_entry.id   fe82c45f93f774f8c76535abbf9adfed
#
_cell.length_a   1.000
_cell.length_b   1.000
_cell.length_c   1.000
_cell.angle_alpha   90.00
_cell.angle_beta   90.00
_cell.angle_gamma   90.00
#
_symmetry.space_group_name_H-M   'P 1'
#
loop_
_entity.id
_entity.type
_entity.pdbx_description
1 polymer ?
#
loop_
_entity_poly.entity_id
_entity_poly.type
_entity_poly.pdbx_seq_one_letter_code
_entity_poly.pdbx_strand_id
1 'polypeptide(L)'
;MCSFLVAWLFQFNGYLEEPIEFNIVPDLDPDRVGEINLAEARERVSQVFAANEPRIDLIVKTQRRMAQSLGQLVAGSTPGQLRRYPAWRLVRGGTRRIPRDDWDRRWIAAGAETGWQGACKGDYVALKDSPIWAALGQGAGGFRDAIGNPFPPFAFGSGMTWQRVSRDECAALGLVEEDADNG
;
A
#
# COMPACT_ATOMS: atom_id res chain seq x y z
N MET A 1 -6.77 -20.26 6.51
CA MET A 1 -5.74 -19.27 6.11
C MET A 1 -5.45 -19.27 4.60
N CYS A 2 -5.51 -20.39 3.88
CA CYS A 2 -5.30 -20.42 2.41
C CYS A 2 -6.36 -19.68 1.58
N SER A 3 -7.64 -19.66 2.01
CA SER A 3 -8.71 -19.01 1.24
C SER A 3 -8.57 -17.49 1.13
N PHE A 4 -7.97 -16.83 2.10
CA PHE A 4 -7.75 -15.38 2.06
C PHE A 4 -6.68 -14.98 1.05
N LEU A 5 -5.64 -15.78 0.88
CA LEU A 5 -4.55 -15.51 -0.06
C LEU A 5 -5.01 -15.66 -1.51
N VAL A 6 -5.85 -16.63 -1.80
CA VAL A 6 -6.40 -16.87 -3.14
C VAL A 6 -7.40 -15.79 -3.54
N ALA A 7 -8.34 -15.42 -2.65
CA ALA A 7 -9.29 -14.35 -2.90
C ALA A 7 -8.59 -13.01 -3.10
N TRP A 8 -7.50 -12.78 -2.39
CA TRP A 8 -6.71 -11.57 -2.48
C TRP A 8 -5.87 -11.49 -3.76
N LEU A 9 -5.30 -12.60 -4.24
CA LEU A 9 -4.65 -12.70 -5.55
C LEU A 9 -5.63 -12.37 -6.69
N PHE A 10 -6.90 -12.79 -6.59
CA PHE A 10 -7.95 -12.46 -7.56
C PHE A 10 -8.32 -10.97 -7.54
N GLN A 11 -8.37 -10.36 -6.36
CA GLN A 11 -8.66 -8.92 -6.23
C GLN A 11 -7.51 -8.06 -6.79
N PHE A 12 -6.28 -8.52 -6.67
CA PHE A 12 -5.08 -7.87 -7.24
C PHE A 12 -4.96 -8.02 -8.75
N ASN A 13 -5.50 -9.07 -9.33
CA ASN A 13 -5.42 -9.32 -10.77
C ASN A 13 -6.14 -8.22 -11.59
N GLY A 14 -7.13 -7.53 -11.00
CA GLY A 14 -7.80 -6.40 -11.63
C GLY A 14 -7.00 -5.09 -11.63
N TYR A 15 -5.90 -5.00 -10.87
CA TYR A 15 -5.02 -3.83 -10.80
C TYR A 15 -3.74 -3.95 -11.63
N LEU A 16 -3.49 -5.11 -12.21
CA LEU A 16 -2.39 -5.33 -13.14
C LEU A 16 -2.93 -5.02 -14.55
N GLU A 17 -2.22 -4.18 -15.30
CA GLU A 17 -2.60 -3.81 -16.67
C GLU A 17 -2.77 -5.04 -17.59
N GLU A 18 -2.14 -6.16 -17.21
CA GLU A 18 -2.36 -7.47 -17.82
C GLU A 18 -2.57 -8.53 -16.72
N PRO A 19 -3.65 -9.32 -16.76
CA PRO A 19 -3.85 -10.42 -15.86
C PRO A 19 -2.70 -11.43 -15.98
N ILE A 20 -2.30 -12.04 -14.87
CA ILE A 20 -1.40 -13.20 -14.91
C ILE A 20 -2.23 -14.36 -15.45
N GLU A 21 -2.13 -14.61 -16.74
CA GLU A 21 -2.71 -15.81 -17.31
C GLU A 21 -1.83 -17.01 -16.92
N PHE A 22 -2.28 -17.75 -15.92
CA PHE A 22 -1.75 -19.08 -15.63
C PHE A 22 -2.36 -20.07 -16.61
N ASN A 23 -1.94 -20.01 -17.88
CA ASN A 23 -2.27 -21.03 -18.85
C ASN A 23 -1.45 -22.29 -18.55
N ILE A 24 -1.70 -22.89 -17.36
CA ILE A 24 -1.00 -24.09 -16.87
C ILE A 24 -1.52 -25.33 -17.60
N VAL A 25 -2.72 -25.22 -18.16
CA VAL A 25 -3.36 -26.32 -18.85
C VAL A 25 -3.39 -25.97 -20.34
N PRO A 26 -2.58 -26.62 -21.20
CA PRO A 26 -2.81 -26.60 -22.64
C PRO A 26 -4.22 -27.13 -22.87
N ASP A 27 -4.86 -26.71 -23.96
CA ASP A 27 -6.10 -27.31 -24.45
C ASP A 27 -6.08 -28.83 -24.17
N LEU A 28 -6.72 -29.20 -23.05
CA LEU A 28 -6.83 -30.59 -22.66
C LEU A 28 -7.82 -31.20 -23.64
N ASP A 29 -7.29 -31.79 -24.70
CA ASP A 29 -8.03 -32.78 -25.47
C ASP A 29 -8.46 -33.85 -24.46
N PRO A 30 -9.77 -33.99 -24.18
CA PRO A 30 -10.26 -34.95 -23.19
C PRO A 30 -9.84 -36.38 -23.48
N ASP A 31 -9.52 -36.71 -24.73
CA ASP A 31 -9.08 -38.04 -25.17
C ASP A 31 -7.59 -38.32 -24.88
N ARG A 32 -6.82 -37.28 -24.47
CA ARG A 32 -5.38 -37.35 -24.18
C ARG A 32 -5.01 -37.16 -22.72
N VAL A 33 -5.97 -37.11 -21.81
CA VAL A 33 -5.76 -36.90 -20.37
C VAL A 33 -4.79 -37.90 -19.71
N GLY A 34 -4.64 -39.11 -20.32
CA GLY A 34 -3.70 -40.15 -19.86
C GLY A 34 -2.24 -39.96 -20.29
N GLU A 35 -1.95 -38.98 -21.18
CA GLU A 35 -0.61 -38.81 -21.79
C GLU A 35 0.14 -37.55 -21.27
N ILE A 36 -0.29 -36.98 -20.15
CA ILE A 36 0.36 -35.78 -19.60
C ILE A 36 1.80 -36.16 -19.19
N ASN A 37 2.77 -35.64 -19.95
CA ASN A 37 4.16 -35.75 -19.58
C ASN A 37 4.44 -34.83 -18.37
N LEU A 38 4.55 -35.43 -17.19
CA LEU A 38 4.81 -34.74 -15.94
C LEU A 38 6.08 -33.86 -15.97
N ALA A 39 7.09 -34.26 -16.76
CA ALA A 39 8.31 -33.48 -16.91
C ALA A 39 8.04 -32.19 -17.72
N GLU A 40 7.29 -32.29 -18.81
CA GLU A 40 6.88 -31.13 -19.60
C GLU A 40 5.96 -30.21 -18.85
N ALA A 41 5.00 -30.73 -18.08
CA ALA A 41 4.15 -29.94 -17.23
C ALA A 41 4.94 -29.15 -16.15
N ARG A 42 5.91 -29.79 -15.52
CA ARG A 42 6.82 -29.15 -14.56
C ARG A 42 7.65 -28.04 -15.19
N GLU A 43 8.19 -28.31 -16.39
CA GLU A 43 8.98 -27.32 -17.12
C GLU A 43 8.13 -26.07 -17.46
N ARG A 44 6.92 -26.27 -17.98
CA ARG A 44 5.99 -25.16 -18.29
C ARG A 44 5.61 -24.36 -17.03
N VAL A 45 5.31 -25.04 -15.92
CA VAL A 45 5.06 -24.39 -14.64
C VAL A 45 6.27 -23.58 -14.21
N SER A 46 7.47 -24.14 -14.29
CA SER A 46 8.72 -23.44 -13.95
C SER A 46 8.94 -22.19 -14.82
N GLN A 47 8.67 -22.29 -16.12
CA GLN A 47 8.79 -21.16 -17.06
C GLN A 47 7.79 -20.04 -16.75
N VAL A 48 6.52 -20.40 -16.45
CA VAL A 48 5.49 -19.44 -16.04
C VAL A 48 5.88 -18.72 -14.75
N PHE A 49 6.38 -19.45 -13.75
CA PHE A 49 6.86 -18.84 -12.51
C PHE A 49 8.07 -17.94 -12.75
N ALA A 50 9.05 -18.38 -13.53
CA ALA A 50 10.22 -17.57 -13.85
C ALA A 50 9.85 -16.29 -14.60
N ALA A 51 8.96 -16.35 -15.57
CA ALA A 51 8.46 -15.18 -16.30
C ALA A 51 7.71 -14.18 -15.40
N ASN A 52 7.06 -14.67 -14.33
CA ASN A 52 6.30 -13.84 -13.40
C ASN A 52 7.05 -13.52 -12.11
N GLU A 53 8.28 -13.99 -11.92
CA GLU A 53 9.08 -13.77 -10.70
C GLU A 53 9.13 -12.29 -10.28
N PRO A 54 9.37 -11.29 -11.16
CA PRO A 54 9.40 -9.88 -10.75
C PRO A 54 8.04 -9.39 -10.24
N ARG A 55 6.95 -9.92 -10.77
CA ARG A 55 5.58 -9.58 -10.35
C ARG A 55 5.27 -10.20 -8.97
N ILE A 56 5.61 -11.48 -8.80
CA ILE A 56 5.46 -12.20 -7.53
C ILE A 56 6.27 -11.50 -6.44
N ASP A 57 7.51 -11.14 -6.74
CA ASP A 57 8.39 -10.43 -5.82
C ASP A 57 7.83 -9.05 -5.43
N LEU A 58 7.25 -8.31 -6.38
CA LEU A 58 6.57 -7.05 -6.10
C LEU A 58 5.36 -7.24 -5.17
N ILE A 59 4.54 -8.27 -5.41
CA ILE A 59 3.38 -8.61 -4.57
C ILE A 59 3.85 -8.95 -3.16
N VAL A 60 4.81 -9.84 -3.00
CA VAL A 60 5.34 -10.27 -1.70
C VAL A 60 5.93 -9.07 -0.94
N LYS A 61 6.73 -8.24 -1.59
CA LYS A 61 7.29 -7.02 -0.99
C LYS A 61 6.21 -6.03 -0.56
N THR A 62 5.16 -5.87 -1.37
CA THR A 62 4.04 -4.99 -1.04
C THR A 62 3.29 -5.51 0.19
N GLN A 63 2.99 -6.81 0.23
CA GLN A 63 2.33 -7.45 1.38
C GLN A 63 3.13 -7.31 2.67
N ARG A 64 4.42 -7.56 2.62
CA ARG A 64 5.30 -7.40 3.78
C ARG A 64 5.24 -5.96 4.32
N ARG A 65 5.29 -4.97 3.44
CA ARG A 65 5.18 -3.56 3.84
C ARG A 65 3.81 -3.22 4.42
N MET A 66 2.74 -3.74 3.83
CA MET A 66 1.39 -3.57 4.37
C MET A 66 1.26 -4.15 5.78
N ALA A 67 1.77 -5.36 6.00
CA ALA A 67 1.77 -5.98 7.33
C ALA A 67 2.57 -5.16 8.36
N GLN A 68 3.72 -4.62 7.97
CA GLN A 68 4.53 -3.72 8.81
C GLN A 68 3.77 -2.43 9.15
N SER A 69 3.13 -1.80 8.17
CA SER A 69 2.37 -0.56 8.37
C SER A 69 1.11 -0.78 9.21
N LEU A 70 0.44 -1.92 9.04
CA LEU A 70 -0.67 -2.31 9.90
C LEU A 70 -0.20 -2.50 11.36
N GLY A 71 0.93 -3.14 11.57
CA GLY A 71 1.55 -3.25 12.90
C GLY A 71 1.86 -1.88 13.51
N GLN A 72 2.39 -0.94 12.70
CA GLN A 72 2.63 0.44 13.14
C GLN A 72 1.33 1.17 13.50
N LEU A 73 0.27 0.99 12.70
CA LEU A 73 -1.04 1.57 12.96
C LEU A 73 -1.60 1.09 14.30
N VAL A 74 -1.64 -0.22 14.51
CA VAL A 74 -2.15 -0.83 15.76
C VAL A 74 -1.33 -0.36 16.96
N ALA A 75 0.00 -0.46 16.90
CA ALA A 75 0.88 -0.03 17.99
C ALA A 75 0.79 1.49 18.23
N GLY A 76 0.57 2.29 17.19
CA GLY A 76 0.46 3.74 17.26
C GLY A 76 -0.90 4.25 17.72
N SER A 77 -1.93 3.41 17.77
CA SER A 77 -3.32 3.79 18.09
C SER A 77 -3.67 3.65 19.58
N THR A 78 -2.73 3.25 20.42
CA THR A 78 -2.96 3.20 21.86
C THR A 78 -3.14 4.60 22.45
N PRO A 79 -3.94 4.78 23.52
CA PRO A 79 -4.18 6.12 24.11
C PRO A 79 -2.91 6.88 24.47
N GLY A 80 -1.89 6.19 25.00
CA GLY A 80 -0.60 6.79 25.32
C GLY A 80 0.18 7.25 24.09
N GLN A 81 0.10 6.49 23.00
CA GLN A 81 0.74 6.86 21.73
C GLN A 81 0.00 7.99 21.01
N LEU A 82 -1.31 8.05 21.11
CA LEU A 82 -2.11 9.14 20.54
C LEU A 82 -1.83 10.47 21.26
N ARG A 83 -1.69 10.44 22.59
CA ARG A 83 -1.31 11.64 23.35
C ARG A 83 0.08 12.14 22.97
N ARG A 84 1.07 11.26 22.89
CA ARG A 84 2.48 11.65 22.64
C ARG A 84 2.76 11.92 21.17
N TYR A 85 2.13 11.18 20.27
CA TYR A 85 2.36 11.23 18.82
C TYR A 85 1.00 11.19 18.09
N PRO A 86 0.27 12.32 18.04
CA PRO A 86 -1.10 12.34 17.51
C PRO A 86 -1.18 12.22 15.98
N ALA A 87 -0.08 12.43 15.26
CA ALA A 87 -0.05 12.46 13.82
C ALA A 87 0.96 11.48 13.20
N TRP A 88 0.77 11.23 11.91
CA TRP A 88 1.72 10.58 11.03
C TRP A 88 2.26 11.57 10.00
N ARG A 89 3.53 11.42 9.66
CA ARG A 89 4.15 12.01 8.48
C ARG A 89 4.40 10.92 7.46
N LEU A 90 3.94 11.13 6.22
CA LEU A 90 4.25 10.25 5.11
C LEU A 90 5.66 10.58 4.60
N VAL A 91 6.53 9.59 4.64
CA VAL A 91 7.93 9.74 4.24
C VAL A 91 8.33 8.64 3.26
N ARG A 92 9.38 8.89 2.52
CA ARG A 92 9.98 7.87 1.67
C ARG A 92 10.85 6.94 2.54
N GLY A 93 10.44 5.69 2.67
CA GLY A 93 11.13 4.67 3.50
C GLY A 93 12.17 3.84 2.75
N GLY A 94 12.47 4.16 1.49
CA GLY A 94 13.47 3.45 0.70
C GLY A 94 13.81 4.13 -0.62
N THR A 95 15.01 3.86 -1.12
CA THR A 95 15.48 4.34 -2.42
C THR A 95 14.76 3.59 -3.53
N ARG A 96 14.28 4.31 -4.54
CA ARG A 96 13.74 3.74 -5.78
C ARG A 96 14.68 4.02 -6.94
N ARG A 97 14.74 3.07 -7.87
CA ARG A 97 15.48 3.25 -9.12
C ARG A 97 14.90 4.40 -9.97
N ILE A 98 13.57 4.56 -9.94
CA ILE A 98 12.85 5.65 -10.60
C ILE A 98 12.02 6.33 -9.51
N PRO A 99 12.33 7.59 -9.14
CA PRO A 99 11.54 8.37 -8.19
C PRO A 99 10.12 8.58 -8.73
N ARG A 100 9.13 8.61 -7.84
CA ARG A 100 7.79 9.12 -8.12
C ARG A 100 7.69 10.54 -7.59
N ASP A 101 7.37 11.47 -8.46
CA ASP A 101 7.25 12.88 -8.12
C ASP A 101 5.78 13.34 -8.02
N ASP A 102 4.86 12.36 -7.99
CA ASP A 102 3.41 12.60 -7.98
C ASP A 102 2.78 12.65 -6.58
N TRP A 103 3.58 12.51 -5.50
CA TRP A 103 3.06 12.47 -4.14
C TRP A 103 2.46 13.79 -3.68
N ASP A 104 2.99 14.93 -4.11
CA ASP A 104 2.37 16.25 -3.87
C ASP A 104 0.94 16.29 -4.42
N ARG A 105 0.76 15.82 -5.68
CA ARG A 105 -0.57 15.81 -6.31
C ARG A 105 -1.53 14.86 -5.61
N ARG A 106 -1.06 13.66 -5.21
CA ARG A 106 -1.87 12.69 -4.45
C ARG A 106 -2.32 13.25 -3.12
N TRP A 107 -1.39 13.88 -2.41
CA TRP A 107 -1.66 14.48 -1.11
C TRP A 107 -2.67 15.62 -1.19
N ILE A 108 -2.47 16.55 -2.11
CA ILE A 108 -3.39 17.68 -2.34
C ILE A 108 -4.77 17.18 -2.78
N ALA A 109 -4.83 16.19 -3.67
CA ALA A 109 -6.08 15.60 -4.12
C ALA A 109 -6.84 14.93 -2.96
N ALA A 110 -6.15 14.15 -2.14
CA ALA A 110 -6.74 13.52 -0.96
C ALA A 110 -7.22 14.56 0.06
N GLY A 111 -6.47 15.64 0.25
CA GLY A 111 -6.92 16.78 1.07
C GLY A 111 -8.18 17.43 0.53
N ALA A 112 -8.24 17.68 -0.77
CA ALA A 112 -9.41 18.27 -1.42
C ALA A 112 -10.66 17.36 -1.28
N GLU A 113 -10.53 16.05 -1.49
CA GLU A 113 -11.63 15.09 -1.35
C GLU A 113 -12.15 14.99 0.10
N THR A 114 -11.29 15.18 1.08
CA THR A 114 -11.66 15.11 2.50
C THR A 114 -12.03 16.47 3.10
N GLY A 115 -12.00 17.54 2.30
CA GLY A 115 -12.26 18.89 2.77
C GLY A 115 -11.18 19.47 3.69
N TRP A 116 -9.99 18.86 3.73
CA TRP A 116 -8.90 19.32 4.58
C TRP A 116 -8.06 20.38 3.89
N GLN A 117 -8.18 21.64 4.35
CA GLN A 117 -7.50 22.81 3.81
C GLN A 117 -6.00 22.87 4.16
N GLY A 118 -5.55 22.08 5.13
CA GLY A 118 -4.16 22.03 5.58
C GLY A 118 -3.22 21.18 4.71
N ALA A 119 -3.74 20.50 3.68
CA ALA A 119 -2.91 19.70 2.79
C ALA A 119 -2.03 20.59 1.93
N CYS A 120 -0.74 20.62 2.21
CA CYS A 120 0.23 21.43 1.47
C CYS A 120 1.33 20.58 0.83
N LYS A 121 1.95 21.16 -0.19
CA LYS A 121 3.04 20.52 -0.92
C LYS A 121 4.27 20.36 -0.02
N GLY A 122 4.84 19.16 -0.03
CA GLY A 122 6.11 18.87 0.64
C GLY A 122 6.00 18.52 2.12
N ASP A 123 4.88 18.82 2.78
CA ASP A 123 4.63 18.43 4.18
C ASP A 123 3.41 17.52 4.28
N TYR A 124 3.65 16.24 4.29
CA TYR A 124 2.61 15.21 4.26
C TYR A 124 2.26 14.75 5.68
N VAL A 125 1.88 15.67 6.55
CA VAL A 125 1.51 15.41 7.94
C VAL A 125 0.01 15.53 8.12
N ALA A 126 -0.60 14.54 8.78
CA ALA A 126 -1.98 14.60 9.22
C ALA A 126 -2.17 13.80 10.52
N LEU A 127 -3.22 14.13 11.25
CA LEU A 127 -3.62 13.37 12.43
C LEU A 127 -3.87 11.90 12.06
N LYS A 128 -3.67 11.00 13.00
CA LYS A 128 -3.77 9.55 12.77
C LYS A 128 -5.18 9.10 12.37
N ASP A 129 -6.20 9.80 12.81
CA ASP A 129 -7.61 9.57 12.50
C ASP A 129 -8.10 10.37 11.28
N SER A 130 -7.23 11.14 10.64
CA SER A 130 -7.58 11.93 9.46
C SER A 130 -8.07 11.06 8.30
N PRO A 131 -9.20 11.42 7.68
CA PRO A 131 -9.73 10.69 6.53
C PRO A 131 -8.82 10.76 5.29
N ILE A 132 -7.82 11.65 5.26
CA ILE A 132 -6.86 11.77 4.16
C ILE A 132 -6.12 10.46 3.89
N TRP A 133 -5.86 9.66 4.94
CA TRP A 133 -5.20 8.38 4.79
C TRP A 133 -6.02 7.37 3.99
N ALA A 134 -7.33 7.34 4.21
CA ALA A 134 -8.25 6.52 3.43
C ALA A 134 -8.34 7.01 1.98
N ALA A 135 -8.46 8.33 1.77
CA ALA A 135 -8.52 8.93 0.44
C ALA A 135 -7.26 8.63 -0.38
N LEU A 136 -6.05 8.72 0.22
CA LEU A 136 -4.81 8.31 -0.42
C LEU A 136 -4.82 6.84 -0.85
N GLY A 137 -5.29 5.97 0.03
CA GLY A 137 -5.37 4.54 -0.24
C GLY A 137 -6.37 4.19 -1.34
N GLN A 138 -7.43 4.97 -1.48
CA GLN A 138 -8.45 4.82 -2.52
C GLN A 138 -8.08 5.47 -3.86
N GLY A 139 -6.93 6.17 -3.92
CA GLY A 139 -6.45 6.77 -5.15
C GLY A 139 -7.08 8.12 -5.47
N ALA A 140 -7.30 8.94 -4.44
CA ALA A 140 -7.79 10.32 -4.59
C ALA A 140 -7.11 11.04 -5.74
N GLY A 141 -7.87 11.76 -6.55
CA GLY A 141 -7.38 12.39 -7.78
C GLY A 141 -7.21 11.44 -8.98
N GLY A 142 -7.80 10.23 -8.91
CA GLY A 142 -7.85 9.27 -10.03
C GLY A 142 -6.60 8.41 -10.20
N PHE A 143 -5.80 8.23 -9.17
CA PHE A 143 -4.60 7.40 -9.20
C PHE A 143 -4.94 5.90 -9.12
N ARG A 144 -4.89 5.22 -10.26
CA ARG A 144 -5.32 3.82 -10.43
C ARG A 144 -4.41 2.77 -9.79
N ASP A 145 -3.19 3.12 -9.40
CA ASP A 145 -2.22 2.24 -8.76
C ASP A 145 -2.36 2.20 -7.22
N ALA A 146 -3.40 2.83 -6.70
CA ALA A 146 -3.76 2.76 -5.29
C ALA A 146 -4.17 1.33 -4.89
N ILE A 147 -3.89 0.94 -3.66
CA ILE A 147 -4.08 -0.44 -3.18
C ILE A 147 -5.24 -0.59 -2.18
N GLY A 148 -6.03 0.45 -1.97
CA GLY A 148 -7.30 0.40 -1.24
C GLY A 148 -7.21 0.40 0.28
N ASN A 149 -6.02 0.58 0.89
CA ASN A 149 -5.85 0.56 2.35
C ASN A 149 -5.49 1.93 2.92
N PRO A 150 -5.95 2.28 4.15
CA PRO A 150 -5.71 3.58 4.77
C PRO A 150 -4.33 3.68 5.45
N PHE A 151 -3.34 2.93 4.99
CA PHE A 151 -1.96 2.91 5.51
C PHE A 151 -0.96 2.61 4.40
N PRO A 152 0.33 2.98 4.56
CA PRO A 152 1.35 2.70 3.55
C PRO A 152 1.45 1.20 3.19
N PRO A 153 1.83 0.92 1.93
CA PRO A 153 2.45 1.82 0.96
C PRO A 153 1.51 2.63 0.07
N PHE A 154 0.21 2.67 0.25
CA PHE A 154 -0.85 3.35 -0.51
C PHE A 154 -0.89 3.05 -2.02
N ALA A 155 0.24 2.77 -2.64
CA ALA A 155 0.36 2.45 -4.06
C ALA A 155 1.46 1.41 -4.28
N PHE A 156 1.31 0.59 -5.32
CA PHE A 156 2.30 -0.44 -5.67
C PHE A 156 3.71 0.13 -5.80
N GLY A 157 4.64 -0.53 -5.12
CA GLY A 157 6.04 -0.16 -5.15
C GLY A 157 6.33 1.29 -4.77
N SER A 158 5.45 1.98 -4.05
CA SER A 158 5.60 3.41 -3.73
C SER A 158 6.84 3.71 -2.88
N GLY A 159 7.25 2.78 -2.04
CA GLY A 159 8.34 3.00 -1.10
C GLY A 159 7.99 3.96 0.03
N MET A 160 6.73 4.36 0.15
CA MET A 160 6.28 5.24 1.22
C MET A 160 6.04 4.48 2.52
N THR A 161 6.25 5.15 3.62
CA THR A 161 6.04 4.66 4.99
C THR A 161 5.63 5.81 5.90
N TRP A 162 5.29 5.51 7.15
CA TRP A 162 4.96 6.49 8.17
C TRP A 162 6.11 6.75 9.13
N GLN A 163 6.22 8.00 9.53
CA GLN A 163 6.99 8.47 10.68
C GLN A 163 6.02 9.08 11.68
N ARG A 164 6.26 8.85 12.98
CA ARG A 164 5.50 9.48 14.05
C ARG A 164 5.85 10.96 14.15
N VAL A 165 4.85 11.81 14.39
CA VAL A 165 5.02 13.24 14.63
C VAL A 165 4.67 13.50 16.09
N SER A 166 5.54 14.19 16.82
CA SER A 166 5.34 14.52 18.23
C SER A 166 4.19 15.51 18.42
N ARG A 167 3.64 15.56 19.63
CA ARG A 167 2.59 16.52 19.97
C ARG A 167 3.05 17.95 19.79
N ASP A 168 4.28 18.28 20.25
CA ASP A 168 4.86 19.62 20.11
C ASP A 168 4.99 20.05 18.65
N GLU A 169 5.44 19.13 17.80
CA GLU A 169 5.52 19.37 16.36
C GLU A 169 4.12 19.53 15.73
N CYS A 170 3.14 18.74 16.19
CA CYS A 170 1.75 18.89 15.74
C CYS A 170 1.15 20.23 16.17
N ALA A 171 1.47 20.74 17.37
CA ALA A 171 1.06 22.07 17.83
C ALA A 171 1.70 23.17 16.97
N ALA A 172 3.00 23.06 16.70
CA ALA A 172 3.70 23.99 15.81
C ALA A 172 3.11 24.02 14.38
N LEU A 173 2.55 22.88 13.91
CA LEU A 173 1.85 22.78 12.63
C LEU A 173 0.36 23.17 12.71
N GLY A 174 -0.15 23.54 13.88
CA GLY A 174 -1.56 23.88 14.07
C GLY A 174 -2.53 22.71 13.95
N LEU A 175 -2.05 21.48 14.11
CA LEU A 175 -2.85 20.26 14.02
C LEU A 175 -3.52 19.88 15.34
N VAL A 176 -2.97 20.32 16.45
CA VAL A 176 -3.51 20.16 17.82
C VAL A 176 -3.31 21.47 18.59
N GLU A 177 -4.11 21.67 19.62
CA GLU A 177 -3.90 22.78 20.54
C GLU A 177 -2.61 22.54 21.35
N GLU A 178 -1.88 23.62 21.63
CA GLU A 178 -0.78 23.59 22.59
C GLU A 178 -1.32 23.19 23.96
N ASP A 179 -0.68 22.23 24.62
CA ASP A 179 -1.04 21.93 26.00
C ASP A 179 -0.78 23.21 26.82
N ALA A 180 -1.84 23.81 27.36
CA ALA A 180 -1.69 24.90 28.30
C ALA A 180 -0.80 24.37 29.44
N ASP A 181 0.35 25.02 29.58
CA ASP A 181 1.38 24.66 30.55
C ASP A 181 0.75 24.64 31.94
N ASN A 182 0.42 23.45 32.44
CA ASN A 182 0.02 23.27 33.82
C ASN A 182 1.29 23.35 34.67
N GLY A 183 1.74 24.61 34.89
CA GLY A 183 2.77 24.94 35.85
C GLY A 183 2.44 24.49 37.28
#